data_04dc815d336a78f016a60cb616cdc735
#
_entry.id   04dc815d336a78f016a60cb616cdc735
#
_cell.length_a   1.000
_cell.length_b   1.000
_cell.length_c   1.000
_cell.angle_alpha   90.00
_cell.angle_beta   90.00
_cell.angle_gamma   90.00
#
_symmetry.space_group_name_H-M   'P 1'
#
loop_
_entity.id
_entity.type
_entity.pdbx_description
1 polymer ?
#
loop_
_entity_poly.entity_id
_entity_poly.type
_entity_poly.pdbx_seq_one_letter_code
_entity_poly.pdbx_strand_id
1 'polypeptide(L)'
;MHFSSENPSQSLLNNLNPEQLAAVTYPPQSALVLAGAGSGKTRVLTTRIAWLLQNQMASVHSILAVTFTNKAAKEMQTRLSAMLPYNLRAMWLGTFHGLCHRFLRLHYREAGLPQTFQILDSSDQLSLIKRLLKQLNISEDSLAPRVLQGFINAQKEAGLRAGSLNAPDPHLQRLILCYAEYEKQCQQESVVDFAELMLRSYEVLNTNEVLRTHYQNRFNHILVDEFQDTNKLQYAWLKLIAGEQSAIFAVGDDDQSIYRFRGANVGNMTDLMREFHIAAPIKLERNYRSVGNILAAANAVIQNNSERLGKNLRTEA
;
A
#
# COMPACT_ATOMS: atom_id res chain seq x y z
N MET A 1 -47.60 -16.95 3.53
CA MET A 1 -46.68 -15.86 3.29
C MET A 1 -45.30 -16.49 3.02
N HIS A 2 -44.92 -16.59 1.73
CA HIS A 2 -43.59 -17.04 1.37
C HIS A 2 -42.63 -15.84 1.58
N PHE A 3 -41.89 -15.83 2.65
CA PHE A 3 -40.70 -15.00 2.74
C PHE A 3 -39.68 -15.59 1.77
N SER A 4 -39.53 -14.99 0.61
CA SER A 4 -38.39 -15.22 -0.26
C SER A 4 -37.15 -14.81 0.52
N SER A 5 -36.40 -15.77 1.07
CA SER A 5 -35.09 -15.52 1.62
C SER A 5 -34.19 -15.14 0.43
N GLU A 6 -34.13 -13.84 0.11
CA GLU A 6 -33.08 -13.35 -0.81
C GLU A 6 -31.73 -13.81 -0.25
N ASN A 7 -30.98 -14.48 -1.08
CA ASN A 7 -29.64 -14.93 -0.71
C ASN A 7 -28.82 -13.69 -0.34
N PRO A 8 -28.27 -13.58 0.89
CA PRO A 8 -27.55 -12.40 1.36
C PRO A 8 -26.46 -11.93 0.37
N SER A 9 -25.87 -12.87 -0.37
CA SER A 9 -24.88 -12.55 -1.41
C SER A 9 -25.48 -11.82 -2.62
N GLN A 10 -26.77 -12.00 -2.92
CA GLN A 10 -27.44 -11.28 -4.00
C GLN A 10 -27.71 -9.82 -3.63
N SER A 11 -28.03 -9.53 -2.38
CA SER A 11 -28.27 -8.17 -1.91
C SER A 11 -27.04 -7.27 -2.03
N LEU A 12 -25.83 -7.83 -1.88
CA LEU A 12 -24.56 -7.09 -2.07
C LEU A 12 -24.35 -6.63 -3.52
N LEU A 13 -24.85 -7.38 -4.49
CA LEU A 13 -24.62 -7.17 -5.92
C LEU A 13 -25.70 -6.27 -6.54
N ASN A 14 -26.82 -6.08 -5.84
CA ASN A 14 -27.98 -5.35 -6.32
C ASN A 14 -27.61 -3.96 -6.63
N ASN A 15 -27.23 -3.13 -7.01
CA ASN A 15 -26.85 -1.76 -7.30
C ASN A 15 -25.43 -1.60 -7.88
N LEU A 16 -24.82 -2.66 -8.35
CA LEU A 16 -23.58 -2.59 -9.10
C LEU A 16 -23.90 -2.45 -10.59
N ASN A 17 -23.15 -1.61 -11.29
CA ASN A 17 -23.18 -1.62 -12.74
C ASN A 17 -22.47 -2.87 -13.29
N PRO A 18 -22.62 -3.21 -14.59
CA PRO A 18 -22.01 -4.41 -15.15
C PRO A 18 -20.49 -4.49 -14.98
N GLU A 19 -19.77 -3.35 -15.09
CA GLU A 19 -18.31 -3.29 -14.93
C GLU A 19 -17.90 -3.53 -13.46
N GLN A 20 -18.64 -2.91 -12.52
CA GLN A 20 -18.45 -3.13 -11.09
C GLN A 20 -18.78 -4.57 -10.68
N LEU A 21 -19.88 -5.11 -11.23
CA LEU A 21 -20.27 -6.51 -10.97
C LEU A 21 -19.19 -7.48 -11.45
N ALA A 22 -18.70 -7.30 -12.67
CA ALA A 22 -17.60 -8.11 -13.21
C ALA A 22 -16.33 -8.03 -12.34
N ALA A 23 -15.99 -6.86 -11.83
CA ALA A 23 -14.85 -6.69 -10.93
C ALA A 23 -15.07 -7.36 -9.57
N VAL A 24 -16.25 -7.21 -8.96
CA VAL A 24 -16.58 -7.80 -7.65
C VAL A 24 -16.61 -9.33 -7.71
N THR A 25 -17.19 -9.89 -8.77
CA THR A 25 -17.34 -11.35 -8.94
C THR A 25 -16.20 -11.99 -9.74
N TYR A 26 -15.15 -11.23 -10.04
CA TYR A 26 -13.99 -11.77 -10.75
C TYR A 26 -13.44 -13.02 -10.03
N PRO A 27 -13.00 -14.06 -10.73
CA PRO A 27 -12.43 -15.25 -10.10
C PRO A 27 -11.35 -14.94 -9.06
N PRO A 28 -10.99 -15.88 -8.16
CA PRO A 28 -9.92 -15.71 -7.19
C PRO A 28 -8.53 -15.77 -7.87
N GLN A 29 -8.30 -14.86 -8.78
CA GLN A 29 -7.08 -14.67 -9.57
C GLN A 29 -6.63 -13.23 -9.44
N SER A 30 -5.36 -12.96 -9.75
CA SER A 30 -4.84 -11.60 -9.74
C SER A 30 -5.49 -10.75 -10.83
N ALA A 31 -5.83 -9.53 -10.48
CA ALA A 31 -6.49 -8.57 -11.36
C ALA A 31 -6.02 -7.13 -11.06
N LEU A 32 -5.99 -6.33 -12.11
CA LEU A 32 -5.84 -4.88 -12.02
C LEU A 32 -7.16 -4.23 -12.44
N VAL A 33 -7.73 -3.41 -11.57
CA VAL A 33 -8.93 -2.62 -11.85
C VAL A 33 -8.52 -1.16 -12.04
N LEU A 34 -8.62 -0.68 -13.29
CA LEU A 34 -8.46 0.73 -13.62
C LEU A 34 -9.77 1.45 -13.39
N ALA A 35 -9.83 2.24 -12.35
CA ALA A 35 -11.06 2.84 -11.88
C ALA A 35 -10.88 4.36 -11.77
N GLY A 36 -11.46 5.09 -12.70
CA GLY A 36 -11.37 6.54 -12.72
C GLY A 36 -11.97 7.23 -11.49
N ALA A 37 -11.75 8.53 -11.38
CA ALA A 37 -12.34 9.33 -10.33
C ALA A 37 -13.87 9.17 -10.30
N GLY A 38 -14.44 8.93 -9.12
CA GLY A 38 -15.91 8.80 -8.98
C GLY A 38 -16.52 7.54 -9.57
N SER A 39 -15.75 6.53 -10.01
CA SER A 39 -16.26 5.27 -10.57
C SER A 39 -16.61 4.21 -9.50
N GLY A 40 -16.36 4.50 -8.22
CA GLY A 40 -16.69 3.61 -7.10
C GLY A 40 -15.58 2.63 -6.71
N LYS A 41 -14.29 2.98 -6.88
CA LYS A 41 -13.12 2.17 -6.46
C LYS A 41 -13.30 1.48 -5.12
N THR A 42 -13.49 2.28 -4.07
CA THR A 42 -13.63 1.77 -2.69
C THR A 42 -14.87 0.89 -2.52
N ARG A 43 -15.97 1.20 -3.25
CA ARG A 43 -17.17 0.37 -3.24
C ARG A 43 -16.90 -1.01 -3.83
N VAL A 44 -16.25 -1.09 -4.99
CA VAL A 44 -15.89 -2.36 -5.62
C VAL A 44 -15.02 -3.18 -4.69
N LEU A 45 -14.01 -2.56 -4.08
CA LEU A 45 -13.05 -3.23 -3.20
C LEU A 45 -13.71 -3.78 -1.93
N THR A 46 -14.55 -2.98 -1.25
CA THR A 46 -15.29 -3.42 -0.06
C THR A 46 -16.34 -4.47 -0.38
N THR A 47 -17.07 -4.30 -1.49
CA THR A 47 -18.08 -5.29 -1.91
C THR A 47 -17.43 -6.62 -2.30
N ARG A 48 -16.24 -6.59 -2.95
CA ARG A 48 -15.50 -7.82 -3.26
C ARG A 48 -15.07 -8.57 -1.99
N ILE A 49 -14.54 -7.86 -0.99
CA ILE A 49 -14.19 -8.49 0.30
C ILE A 49 -15.43 -9.14 0.93
N ALA A 50 -16.54 -8.42 0.98
CA ALA A 50 -17.78 -8.93 1.53
C ALA A 50 -18.30 -10.14 0.73
N TRP A 51 -18.24 -10.09 -0.59
CA TRP A 51 -18.65 -11.18 -1.48
C TRP A 51 -17.80 -12.43 -1.30
N LEU A 52 -16.46 -12.29 -1.21
CA LEU A 52 -15.55 -13.41 -0.95
C LEU A 52 -15.86 -14.10 0.38
N LEU A 53 -16.12 -13.32 1.44
CA LEU A 53 -16.42 -13.82 2.76
C LEU A 53 -17.80 -14.49 2.83
N GLN A 54 -18.84 -13.88 2.23
CA GLN A 54 -20.20 -14.46 2.24
C GLN A 54 -20.32 -15.73 1.40
N ASN A 55 -19.56 -15.83 0.31
CA ASN A 55 -19.53 -17.03 -0.52
C ASN A 55 -18.52 -18.08 -0.02
N GLN A 56 -17.94 -17.90 1.18
CA GLN A 56 -16.98 -18.83 1.79
C GLN A 56 -15.74 -19.10 0.93
N MET A 57 -15.44 -18.18 0.00
CA MET A 57 -14.23 -18.25 -0.84
C MET A 57 -12.99 -17.72 -0.09
N ALA A 58 -13.20 -17.00 0.99
CA ALA A 58 -12.15 -16.50 1.88
C ALA A 58 -12.60 -16.52 3.33
N SER A 59 -11.65 -16.56 4.25
CA SER A 59 -11.86 -16.29 5.67
C SER A 59 -11.34 -14.89 6.04
N VAL A 60 -11.78 -14.33 7.16
CA VAL A 60 -11.24 -13.06 7.66
C VAL A 60 -9.72 -13.10 7.93
N HIS A 61 -9.16 -14.29 8.15
CA HIS A 61 -7.74 -14.50 8.39
C HIS A 61 -6.92 -14.57 7.11
N SER A 62 -7.54 -14.92 5.98
CA SER A 62 -6.87 -15.10 4.67
C SER A 62 -6.90 -13.85 3.80
N ILE A 63 -7.45 -12.75 4.29
CA ILE A 63 -7.53 -11.48 3.58
C ILE A 63 -6.52 -10.49 4.14
N LEU A 64 -5.72 -9.91 3.25
CA LEU A 64 -4.90 -8.72 3.47
C LEU A 64 -5.49 -7.57 2.63
N ALA A 65 -5.97 -6.52 3.28
CA ALA A 65 -6.52 -5.33 2.61
C ALA A 65 -5.66 -4.10 2.93
N VAL A 66 -5.09 -3.49 1.91
CA VAL A 66 -4.13 -2.39 2.04
C VAL A 66 -4.73 -1.12 1.44
N THR A 67 -4.67 -0.03 2.19
CA THR A 67 -5.06 1.30 1.74
C THR A 67 -3.91 2.30 1.90
N PHE A 68 -4.05 3.49 1.33
CA PHE A 68 -3.00 4.51 1.40
C PHE A 68 -3.08 5.38 2.64
N THR A 69 -4.28 5.60 3.20
CA THR A 69 -4.48 6.48 4.36
C THR A 69 -5.26 5.81 5.48
N ASN A 70 -5.00 6.23 6.72
CA ASN A 70 -5.76 5.75 7.89
C ASN A 70 -7.25 6.07 7.79
N LYS A 71 -7.61 7.19 7.13
CA LYS A 71 -9.01 7.56 6.89
C LYS A 71 -9.67 6.55 5.96
N ALA A 72 -9.01 6.18 4.85
CA ALA A 72 -9.53 5.17 3.93
C ALA A 72 -9.64 3.78 4.59
N ALA A 73 -8.66 3.38 5.40
CA ALA A 73 -8.71 2.14 6.16
C ALA A 73 -9.91 2.10 7.11
N LYS A 74 -10.16 3.18 7.86
CA LYS A 74 -11.29 3.30 8.77
C LYS A 74 -12.62 3.28 8.03
N GLU A 75 -12.72 3.99 6.90
CA GLU A 75 -13.93 3.99 6.06
C GLU A 75 -14.22 2.60 5.50
N MET A 76 -13.20 1.90 4.99
CA MET A 76 -13.33 0.53 4.51
C MET A 76 -13.82 -0.41 5.62
N GLN A 77 -13.23 -0.32 6.81
CA GLN A 77 -13.64 -1.11 7.97
C GLN A 77 -15.09 -0.85 8.36
N THR A 78 -15.52 0.42 8.39
CA THR A 78 -16.91 0.81 8.69
C THR A 78 -17.89 0.24 7.68
N ARG A 79 -17.58 0.34 6.39
CA ARG A 79 -18.43 -0.21 5.31
C ARG A 79 -18.53 -1.72 5.39
N LEU A 80 -17.42 -2.42 5.61
CA LEU A 80 -17.42 -3.88 5.76
C LEU A 80 -18.20 -4.32 7.00
N SER A 81 -18.08 -3.62 8.12
CA SER A 81 -18.86 -3.92 9.35
C SER A 81 -20.36 -3.71 9.17
N ALA A 82 -20.78 -2.83 8.25
CA ALA A 82 -22.18 -2.65 7.90
C ALA A 82 -22.72 -3.73 6.95
N MET A 83 -21.84 -4.35 6.15
CA MET A 83 -22.20 -5.39 5.18
C MET A 83 -22.19 -6.81 5.77
N LEU A 84 -21.42 -7.02 6.83
CA LEU A 84 -21.09 -8.34 7.34
C LEU A 84 -21.47 -8.49 8.83
N PRO A 85 -22.14 -9.61 9.21
CA PRO A 85 -22.64 -9.81 10.57
C PRO A 85 -21.58 -10.32 11.56
N TYR A 86 -20.29 -10.31 11.21
CA TYR A 86 -19.24 -10.90 12.04
C TYR A 86 -18.06 -9.95 12.28
N ASN A 87 -17.26 -10.34 13.27
CA ASN A 87 -16.13 -9.53 13.73
C ASN A 87 -14.97 -9.56 12.73
N LEU A 88 -14.58 -8.40 12.22
CA LEU A 88 -13.50 -8.22 11.27
C LEU A 88 -12.12 -7.92 11.90
N ARG A 89 -12.02 -7.92 13.26
CA ARG A 89 -10.76 -7.55 13.95
C ARG A 89 -9.56 -8.45 13.60
N ALA A 90 -9.82 -9.69 13.20
CA ALA A 90 -8.78 -10.64 12.81
C ALA A 90 -8.22 -10.35 11.41
N MET A 91 -8.98 -9.66 10.55
CA MET A 91 -8.54 -9.28 9.22
C MET A 91 -7.36 -8.31 9.27
N TRP A 92 -6.44 -8.47 8.34
CA TRP A 92 -5.35 -7.53 8.15
C TRP A 92 -5.80 -6.43 7.19
N LEU A 93 -6.37 -5.38 7.77
CA LEU A 93 -6.84 -4.21 7.05
C LEU A 93 -6.17 -2.97 7.63
N GLY A 94 -5.51 -2.18 6.79
CA GLY A 94 -4.79 -0.99 7.23
C GLY A 94 -3.96 -0.33 6.13
N THR A 95 -3.15 0.65 6.53
CA THR A 95 -2.14 1.23 5.66
C THR A 95 -0.89 0.34 5.62
N PHE A 96 -0.04 0.49 4.60
CA PHE A 96 1.25 -0.21 4.55
C PHE A 96 2.02 -0.10 5.86
N HIS A 97 2.24 1.11 6.36
CA HIS A 97 2.97 1.33 7.61
C HIS A 97 2.26 0.73 8.83
N GLY A 98 0.93 0.83 8.90
CA GLY A 98 0.16 0.22 9.99
C GLY A 98 0.26 -1.31 10.01
N LEU A 99 0.24 -1.93 8.83
CA LEU A 99 0.40 -3.38 8.69
C LEU A 99 1.83 -3.83 8.98
N CYS A 100 2.83 -3.09 8.51
CA CYS A 100 4.23 -3.32 8.85
C CYS A 100 4.50 -3.16 10.36
N HIS A 101 3.91 -2.14 11.01
CA HIS A 101 3.98 -1.99 12.46
C HIS A 101 3.38 -3.20 13.17
N ARG A 102 2.17 -3.65 12.77
CA ARG A 102 1.56 -4.87 13.31
C ARG A 102 2.45 -6.10 13.13
N PHE A 103 3.04 -6.26 11.95
CA PHE A 103 3.98 -7.33 11.64
C PHE A 103 5.20 -7.30 12.57
N LEU A 104 5.86 -6.13 12.70
CA LEU A 104 7.04 -5.97 13.54
C LEU A 104 6.74 -6.15 15.03
N ARG A 105 5.54 -5.79 15.49
CA ARG A 105 5.11 -6.08 16.88
C ARG A 105 4.96 -7.57 17.16
N LEU A 106 4.48 -8.34 16.17
CA LEU A 106 4.35 -9.79 16.28
C LEU A 106 5.70 -10.51 16.18
N HIS A 107 6.63 -9.98 15.38
CA HIS A 107 7.92 -10.58 15.05
C HIS A 107 9.09 -9.70 15.47
N TYR A 108 8.96 -9.06 16.64
CA TYR A 108 9.97 -8.12 17.14
C TYR A 108 11.34 -8.77 17.32
N ARG A 109 11.40 -10.05 17.69
CA ARG A 109 12.65 -10.80 17.88
C ARG A 109 13.37 -11.01 16.55
N GLU A 110 12.66 -11.48 15.56
CA GLU A 110 13.18 -11.70 14.20
C GLU A 110 13.58 -10.37 13.53
N ALA A 111 12.91 -9.28 13.91
CA ALA A 111 13.25 -7.93 13.48
C ALA A 111 14.43 -7.32 14.25
N GLY A 112 14.98 -8.00 15.27
CA GLY A 112 16.05 -7.46 16.13
C GLY A 112 15.59 -6.22 16.91
N LEU A 113 14.31 -6.16 17.30
CA LEU A 113 13.70 -5.06 18.04
C LEU A 113 13.28 -5.53 19.43
N PRO A 114 13.27 -4.65 20.45
CA PRO A 114 12.60 -4.96 21.70
C PRO A 114 11.08 -4.95 21.50
N GLN A 115 10.36 -5.70 22.31
CA GLN A 115 8.89 -5.77 22.22
C GLN A 115 8.21 -4.39 22.32
N THR A 116 8.82 -3.49 23.09
CA THR A 116 8.29 -2.15 23.37
C THR A 116 8.96 -1.03 22.56
N PHE A 117 9.52 -1.36 21.38
CA PHE A 117 10.17 -0.33 20.55
C PHE A 117 9.22 0.85 20.29
N GLN A 118 9.77 2.06 20.20
CA GLN A 118 8.98 3.28 19.95
C GLN A 118 9.09 3.72 18.50
N ILE A 119 8.03 4.38 18.01
CA ILE A 119 8.00 4.94 16.66
C ILE A 119 8.24 6.43 16.78
N LEU A 120 9.27 6.92 16.09
CA LEU A 120 9.54 8.35 15.95
C LEU A 120 8.61 8.95 14.91
N ASP A 121 7.95 10.03 15.26
CA ASP A 121 7.34 10.88 14.25
C ASP A 121 8.39 11.73 13.53
N SER A 122 7.97 12.53 12.55
CA SER A 122 8.92 13.36 11.76
C SER A 122 9.66 14.40 12.60
N SER A 123 9.05 14.92 13.67
CA SER A 123 9.67 15.90 14.55
C SER A 123 10.63 15.26 15.52
N ASP A 124 10.30 14.09 16.04
CA ASP A 124 11.17 13.29 16.91
C ASP A 124 12.41 12.80 16.15
N GLN A 125 12.20 12.33 14.90
CA GLN A 125 13.29 11.95 14.01
C GLN A 125 14.24 13.13 13.76
N LEU A 126 13.70 14.31 13.48
CA LEU A 126 14.51 15.51 13.27
C LEU A 126 15.29 15.91 14.52
N SER A 127 14.68 15.79 15.70
CA SER A 127 15.32 16.08 16.99
C SER A 127 16.47 15.11 17.28
N LEU A 128 16.29 13.82 16.99
CA LEU A 128 17.35 12.82 17.08
C LEU A 128 18.51 13.14 16.13
N ILE A 129 18.21 13.50 14.89
CA ILE A 129 19.22 13.87 13.88
C ILE A 129 20.01 15.12 14.34
N LYS A 130 19.36 16.14 14.87
CA LYS A 130 20.07 17.33 15.41
C LYS A 130 21.03 16.97 16.54
N ARG A 131 20.59 16.13 17.46
CA ARG A 131 21.43 15.61 18.57
C ARG A 131 22.63 14.82 18.02
N LEU A 132 22.40 13.96 17.04
CA LEU A 132 23.43 13.16 16.38
C LEU A 132 24.49 14.06 15.70
N LEU A 133 24.07 15.04 14.90
CA LEU A 133 25.00 15.97 14.23
C LEU A 133 25.85 16.75 15.24
N LYS A 134 25.27 17.17 16.38
CA LYS A 134 26.01 17.81 17.47
C LYS A 134 27.04 16.87 18.09
N GLN A 135 26.72 15.61 18.31
CA GLN A 135 27.66 14.58 18.82
C GLN A 135 28.81 14.31 17.85
N LEU A 136 28.53 14.39 16.56
CA LEU A 136 29.55 14.21 15.50
C LEU A 136 30.35 15.50 15.21
N ASN A 137 30.11 16.58 15.95
CA ASN A 137 30.72 17.91 15.72
C ASN A 137 30.50 18.45 14.30
N ILE A 138 29.34 18.16 13.70
CA ILE A 138 28.93 18.66 12.40
C ILE A 138 27.97 19.85 12.62
N SER A 139 28.37 21.03 12.11
CA SER A 139 27.52 22.22 12.22
C SER A 139 26.31 22.15 11.27
N GLU A 140 25.18 22.74 11.65
CA GLU A 140 23.98 22.84 10.83
C GLU A 140 24.22 23.62 9.51
N ASP A 141 25.18 24.54 9.50
CA ASP A 141 25.61 25.26 8.28
C ASP A 141 26.33 24.33 7.29
N SER A 142 27.02 23.31 7.79
CA SER A 142 27.75 22.31 6.97
C SER A 142 26.82 21.22 6.46
N LEU A 143 25.83 20.80 7.25
CA LEU A 143 24.83 19.81 6.92
C LEU A 143 23.51 20.09 7.65
N ALA A 144 22.55 20.65 6.92
CA ALA A 144 21.23 20.94 7.49
C ALA A 144 20.52 19.63 7.93
N PRO A 145 19.98 19.55 9.16
CA PRO A 145 19.33 18.34 9.68
C PRO A 145 18.20 17.82 8.80
N ARG A 146 17.43 18.72 8.16
CA ARG A 146 16.34 18.33 7.25
C ARG A 146 16.84 17.68 5.95
N VAL A 147 18.03 18.07 5.48
CA VAL A 147 18.67 17.43 4.29
C VAL A 147 19.05 16.00 4.64
N LEU A 148 19.66 15.77 5.80
CA LEU A 148 19.98 14.43 6.28
C LEU A 148 18.72 13.59 6.51
N GLN A 149 17.67 14.15 7.12
CA GLN A 149 16.38 13.48 7.31
C GLN A 149 15.78 13.04 5.98
N GLY A 150 15.74 13.94 5.00
CA GLY A 150 15.24 13.65 3.64
C GLY A 150 16.07 12.55 2.95
N PHE A 151 17.39 12.61 3.07
CA PHE A 151 18.30 11.58 2.55
C PHE A 151 18.02 10.21 3.18
N ILE A 152 17.99 10.11 4.51
CA ILE A 152 17.73 8.86 5.24
C ILE A 152 16.39 8.25 4.80
N ASN A 153 15.32 9.03 4.79
CA ASN A 153 14.00 8.57 4.43
C ASN A 153 13.96 8.07 2.97
N ALA A 154 14.57 8.83 2.04
CA ALA A 154 14.63 8.44 0.64
C ALA A 154 15.40 7.13 0.42
N GLN A 155 16.54 6.93 1.13
CA GLN A 155 17.29 5.67 1.03
C GLN A 155 16.49 4.49 1.58
N LYS A 156 15.85 4.64 2.75
CA LYS A 156 15.00 3.59 3.34
C LYS A 156 13.79 3.25 2.45
N GLU A 157 13.15 4.25 1.87
CA GLU A 157 12.04 4.05 0.92
C GLU A 157 12.48 3.38 -0.39
N ALA A 158 13.76 3.53 -0.75
CA ALA A 158 14.38 2.79 -1.85
C ALA A 158 14.84 1.37 -1.46
N GLY A 159 14.68 0.97 -0.21
CA GLY A 159 15.11 -0.34 0.28
C GLY A 159 16.60 -0.43 0.64
N LEU A 160 17.27 0.71 0.85
CA LEU A 160 18.73 0.78 0.99
C LEU A 160 19.14 1.16 2.42
N ARG A 161 20.08 0.39 2.97
CA ARG A 161 20.78 0.66 4.23
C ARG A 161 22.05 1.47 3.97
N ALA A 162 22.53 2.21 4.99
CA ALA A 162 23.78 2.95 4.89
C ALA A 162 24.96 2.09 4.40
N GLY A 163 25.09 0.85 4.90
CA GLY A 163 26.14 -0.07 4.53
C GLY A 163 26.10 -0.59 3.08
N SER A 164 24.99 -0.44 2.38
CA SER A 164 24.84 -0.82 0.97
C SER A 164 25.13 0.34 -0.02
N LEU A 165 25.31 1.56 0.52
CA LEU A 165 25.54 2.74 -0.27
C LEU A 165 27.04 2.98 -0.50
N ASN A 166 27.40 3.42 -1.69
CA ASN A 166 28.72 3.84 -2.04
C ASN A 166 28.67 5.13 -2.86
N ALA A 167 29.59 6.04 -2.59
CA ALA A 167 29.64 7.31 -3.32
C ALA A 167 31.07 7.80 -3.47
N PRO A 168 31.45 8.26 -4.67
CA PRO A 168 32.75 8.90 -4.91
C PRO A 168 32.78 10.36 -4.39
N ASP A 169 31.64 11.00 -4.26
CA ASP A 169 31.52 12.40 -3.84
C ASP A 169 31.61 12.55 -2.31
N PRO A 170 32.49 13.45 -1.79
CA PRO A 170 32.69 13.65 -0.35
C PRO A 170 31.42 14.10 0.41
N HIS A 171 30.53 14.87 -0.22
CA HIS A 171 29.31 15.31 0.42
C HIS A 171 28.36 14.10 0.64
N LEU A 172 28.19 13.28 -0.39
CA LEU A 172 27.37 12.08 -0.29
C LEU A 172 27.98 11.04 0.68
N GLN A 173 29.32 10.90 0.70
CA GLN A 173 30.01 10.07 1.71
C GLN A 173 29.68 10.51 3.13
N ARG A 174 29.65 11.82 3.39
CA ARG A 174 29.28 12.37 4.70
C ARG A 174 27.82 12.04 5.07
N LEU A 175 26.90 12.17 4.12
CA LEU A 175 25.50 11.77 4.33
C LEU A 175 25.38 10.29 4.68
N ILE A 176 26.10 9.41 3.98
CA ILE A 176 26.13 7.96 4.23
C ILE A 176 26.69 7.65 5.64
N LEU A 177 27.78 8.30 6.04
CA LEU A 177 28.36 8.14 7.38
C LEU A 177 27.36 8.58 8.48
N CYS A 178 26.73 9.75 8.30
CA CYS A 178 25.69 10.21 9.22
C CYS A 178 24.47 9.27 9.26
N TYR A 179 24.09 8.69 8.13
CA TYR A 179 23.02 7.70 8.07
C TYR A 179 23.40 6.43 8.84
N ALA A 180 24.63 5.93 8.69
CA ALA A 180 25.11 4.77 9.45
C ALA A 180 25.10 5.02 10.96
N GLU A 181 25.54 6.20 11.41
CA GLU A 181 25.50 6.56 12.84
C GLU A 181 24.04 6.75 13.33
N TYR A 182 23.15 7.28 12.48
CA TYR A 182 21.72 7.36 12.79
C TYR A 182 21.09 5.98 12.99
N GLU A 183 21.41 4.99 12.15
CA GLU A 183 20.93 3.60 12.31
C GLU A 183 21.38 3.01 13.63
N LYS A 184 22.65 3.22 14.02
CA LYS A 184 23.19 2.76 15.32
C LYS A 184 22.48 3.43 16.50
N GLN A 185 22.25 4.74 16.41
CA GLN A 185 21.57 5.50 17.46
C GLN A 185 20.13 5.02 17.64
N CYS A 186 19.39 4.80 16.55
CA CYS A 186 18.04 4.24 16.59
C CYS A 186 18.02 2.85 17.25
N GLN A 187 18.99 2.00 16.93
CA GLN A 187 19.11 0.68 17.52
C GLN A 187 19.40 0.76 19.04
N GLN A 188 20.29 1.64 19.46
CA GLN A 188 20.62 1.85 20.87
C GLN A 188 19.44 2.39 21.68
N GLU A 189 18.68 3.32 21.11
CA GLU A 189 17.52 3.92 21.78
C GLU A 189 16.25 3.08 21.62
N SER A 190 16.30 1.96 20.89
CA SER A 190 15.14 1.10 20.63
C SER A 190 13.99 1.83 19.94
N VAL A 191 14.32 2.69 18.99
CA VAL A 191 13.36 3.49 18.22
C VAL A 191 13.43 3.16 16.73
N VAL A 192 12.31 3.37 16.06
CA VAL A 192 12.18 3.21 14.60
C VAL A 192 11.45 4.42 14.01
N ASP A 193 11.89 4.92 12.86
CA ASP A 193 11.13 5.92 12.12
C ASP A 193 10.09 5.26 11.18
N PHE A 194 9.24 6.05 10.54
CA PHE A 194 8.20 5.52 9.67
C PHE A 194 8.75 4.73 8.47
N ALA A 195 9.82 5.21 7.85
CA ALA A 195 10.44 4.52 6.72
C ALA A 195 11.04 3.17 7.15
N GLU A 196 11.57 3.10 8.39
CA GLU A 196 12.10 1.88 8.99
C GLU A 196 11.03 0.79 9.14
N LEU A 197 9.79 1.14 9.46
CA LEU A 197 8.71 0.16 9.57
C LEU A 197 8.57 -0.68 8.30
N MET A 198 8.60 -0.01 7.15
CA MET A 198 8.46 -0.65 5.84
C MET A 198 9.73 -1.45 5.49
N LEU A 199 10.90 -0.81 5.59
CA LEU A 199 12.17 -1.42 5.23
C LEU A 199 12.45 -2.67 6.08
N ARG A 200 12.32 -2.58 7.40
CA ARG A 200 12.60 -3.70 8.30
C ARG A 200 11.62 -4.85 8.12
N SER A 201 10.33 -4.56 7.90
CA SER A 201 9.35 -5.60 7.56
C SER A 201 9.71 -6.33 6.27
N TYR A 202 10.15 -5.58 5.25
CA TYR A 202 10.63 -6.16 4.00
C TYR A 202 11.85 -7.05 4.21
N GLU A 203 12.86 -6.57 4.94
CA GLU A 203 14.09 -7.33 5.23
C GLU A 203 13.82 -8.62 5.98
N VAL A 204 12.97 -8.58 7.02
CA VAL A 204 12.58 -9.78 7.78
C VAL A 204 11.92 -10.80 6.88
N LEU A 205 10.96 -10.40 6.06
CA LEU A 205 10.30 -11.32 5.13
C LEU A 205 11.26 -11.83 4.04
N ASN A 206 12.19 -11.00 3.59
CA ASN A 206 13.15 -11.38 2.55
C ASN A 206 14.19 -12.39 3.05
N THR A 207 14.62 -12.26 4.29
CA THR A 207 15.68 -13.13 4.88
C THR A 207 15.13 -14.32 5.64
N ASN A 208 13.92 -14.24 6.19
CA ASN A 208 13.31 -15.32 6.97
C ASN A 208 12.26 -16.08 6.12
N GLU A 209 12.69 -17.19 5.53
CA GLU A 209 11.86 -18.03 4.69
C GLU A 209 10.66 -18.63 5.45
N VAL A 210 10.82 -19.00 6.69
CA VAL A 210 9.75 -19.60 7.52
C VAL A 210 8.62 -18.59 7.71
N LEU A 211 8.95 -17.35 8.07
CA LEU A 211 7.95 -16.29 8.21
C LEU A 211 7.32 -15.93 6.86
N ARG A 212 8.13 -15.83 5.81
CA ARG A 212 7.62 -15.55 4.46
C ARG A 212 6.61 -16.61 4.03
N THR A 213 6.95 -17.89 4.12
CA THR A 213 6.07 -19.01 3.78
C THR A 213 4.80 -19.01 4.63
N HIS A 214 4.90 -18.71 5.93
CA HIS A 214 3.73 -18.58 6.81
C HIS A 214 2.73 -17.55 6.27
N TYR A 215 3.20 -16.35 5.90
CA TYR A 215 2.33 -15.28 5.40
C TYR A 215 1.83 -15.53 3.98
N GLN A 216 2.63 -16.15 3.13
CA GLN A 216 2.23 -16.59 1.79
C GLN A 216 1.08 -17.61 1.84
N ASN A 217 1.16 -18.58 2.75
CA ASN A 217 0.10 -19.57 2.95
C ASN A 217 -1.14 -18.96 3.64
N ARG A 218 -0.96 -17.89 4.40
CA ARG A 218 -2.05 -17.23 5.10
C ARG A 218 -2.88 -16.36 4.19
N PHE A 219 -2.27 -15.51 3.36
CA PHE A 219 -2.96 -14.49 2.59
C PHE A 219 -3.25 -14.94 1.17
N ASN A 220 -4.39 -15.61 0.98
CA ASN A 220 -4.85 -16.04 -0.33
C ASN A 220 -5.48 -14.90 -1.14
N HIS A 221 -5.94 -13.84 -0.47
CA HIS A 221 -6.54 -12.65 -1.10
C HIS A 221 -5.87 -11.39 -0.60
N ILE A 222 -5.17 -10.71 -1.48
CA ILE A 222 -4.48 -9.44 -1.21
C ILE A 222 -5.18 -8.37 -2.03
N LEU A 223 -5.84 -7.42 -1.34
CA LEU A 223 -6.56 -6.32 -1.99
C LEU A 223 -5.84 -5.01 -1.71
N VAL A 224 -5.57 -4.24 -2.75
CA VAL A 224 -4.80 -2.98 -2.63
C VAL A 224 -5.59 -1.85 -3.27
N ASP A 225 -5.88 -0.80 -2.48
CA ASP A 225 -6.48 0.44 -2.95
C ASP A 225 -5.40 1.46 -3.35
N GLU A 226 -5.73 2.36 -4.26
CA GLU A 226 -4.84 3.42 -4.79
C GLU A 226 -3.44 2.89 -5.20
N PHE A 227 -3.43 1.79 -5.94
CA PHE A 227 -2.20 1.05 -6.28
C PHE A 227 -1.18 1.90 -7.04
N GLN A 228 -1.62 2.93 -7.80
CA GLN A 228 -0.75 3.88 -8.51
C GLN A 228 0.16 4.68 -7.57
N ASP A 229 -0.18 4.78 -6.29
CA ASP A 229 0.58 5.56 -5.29
C ASP A 229 1.62 4.71 -4.56
N THR A 230 1.73 3.41 -4.89
CA THR A 230 2.72 2.52 -4.29
C THR A 230 4.15 2.84 -4.77
N ASN A 231 5.11 2.84 -3.84
CA ASN A 231 6.52 2.90 -4.16
C ASN A 231 7.11 1.49 -4.44
N LYS A 232 8.37 1.45 -4.89
CA LYS A 232 9.04 0.18 -5.22
C LYS A 232 9.15 -0.78 -4.04
N LEU A 233 9.44 -0.26 -2.84
CA LEU A 233 9.59 -1.07 -1.64
C LEU A 233 8.25 -1.67 -1.19
N GLN A 234 7.17 -0.89 -1.26
CA GLN A 234 5.81 -1.36 -0.97
C GLN A 234 5.38 -2.46 -1.92
N TYR A 235 5.65 -2.29 -3.21
CA TYR A 235 5.37 -3.34 -4.19
C TYR A 235 6.23 -4.59 -3.98
N ALA A 236 7.51 -4.43 -3.66
CA ALA A 236 8.40 -5.56 -3.32
C ALA A 236 7.91 -6.31 -2.07
N TRP A 237 7.44 -5.60 -1.05
CA TRP A 237 6.85 -6.18 0.16
C TRP A 237 5.57 -6.99 -0.15
N LEU A 238 4.68 -6.45 -0.99
CA LEU A 238 3.49 -7.18 -1.44
C LEU A 238 3.86 -8.48 -2.15
N LYS A 239 4.88 -8.47 -3.01
CA LYS A 239 5.37 -9.67 -3.70
C LYS A 239 5.93 -10.73 -2.73
N LEU A 240 6.61 -10.32 -1.66
CA LEU A 240 7.10 -11.27 -0.65
C LEU A 240 5.96 -11.95 0.13
N ILE A 241 4.87 -11.23 0.37
CA ILE A 241 3.69 -11.76 1.07
C ILE A 241 2.80 -12.60 0.14
N ALA A 242 2.79 -12.29 -1.14
CA ALA A 242 2.03 -13.06 -2.12
C ALA A 242 2.72 -14.41 -2.39
N GLY A 243 2.04 -15.50 -2.09
CA GLY A 243 2.43 -16.86 -2.44
C GLY A 243 1.84 -17.29 -3.80
N GLU A 244 2.16 -18.47 -4.23
CA GLU A 244 1.67 -19.05 -5.50
C GLU A 244 0.14 -19.13 -5.57
N GLN A 245 -0.53 -19.30 -4.42
CA GLN A 245 -1.99 -19.37 -4.33
C GLN A 245 -2.63 -18.01 -4.04
N SER A 246 -1.85 -16.94 -3.91
CA SER A 246 -2.37 -15.63 -3.60
C SER A 246 -2.89 -14.91 -4.85
N ALA A 247 -4.07 -14.34 -4.75
CA ALA A 247 -4.64 -13.44 -5.75
C ALA A 247 -4.45 -11.98 -5.30
N ILE A 248 -3.71 -11.19 -6.07
CA ILE A 248 -3.59 -9.75 -5.86
C ILE A 248 -4.65 -9.03 -6.67
N PHE A 249 -5.59 -8.39 -5.97
CA PHE A 249 -6.63 -7.56 -6.57
C PHE A 249 -6.29 -6.09 -6.31
N ALA A 250 -5.63 -5.46 -7.28
CA ALA A 250 -5.22 -4.07 -7.20
C ALA A 250 -6.24 -3.16 -7.87
N VAL A 251 -6.61 -2.09 -7.17
CA VAL A 251 -7.48 -1.03 -7.70
C VAL A 251 -6.70 0.27 -7.74
N GLY A 252 -6.73 0.97 -8.86
CA GLY A 252 -5.99 2.21 -9.00
C GLY A 252 -6.42 3.03 -10.21
N ASP A 253 -5.80 4.18 -10.33
CA ASP A 253 -6.02 5.14 -11.40
C ASP A 253 -4.69 5.77 -11.80
N ASP A 254 -4.12 5.33 -12.92
CA ASP A 254 -2.86 5.85 -13.47
C ASP A 254 -2.93 7.38 -13.73
N ASP A 255 -4.12 7.90 -14.08
CA ASP A 255 -4.36 9.33 -14.30
C ASP A 255 -4.37 10.15 -12.99
N GLN A 256 -4.46 9.52 -11.83
CA GLN A 256 -4.44 10.15 -10.50
C GLN A 256 -3.10 10.01 -9.77
N SER A 257 -2.05 9.53 -10.43
CA SER A 257 -0.73 9.38 -9.83
C SER A 257 -0.04 10.73 -9.63
N ILE A 258 -0.26 11.36 -8.49
CA ILE A 258 0.31 12.67 -8.13
C ILE A 258 1.40 12.58 -7.04
N TYR A 259 1.73 11.39 -6.56
CA TYR A 259 2.70 11.17 -5.48
C TYR A 259 4.08 10.71 -5.96
N ARG A 260 4.44 10.94 -7.23
CA ARG A 260 5.77 10.61 -7.77
C ARG A 260 6.91 11.25 -6.96
N PHE A 261 6.70 12.47 -6.44
CA PHE A 261 7.64 13.17 -5.56
C PHE A 261 7.83 12.50 -4.19
N ARG A 262 6.94 11.55 -3.82
CA ARG A 262 7.05 10.69 -2.64
C ARG A 262 7.49 9.27 -3.00
N GLY A 263 8.08 9.06 -4.16
CA GLY A 263 8.56 7.75 -4.60
C GLY A 263 7.49 6.83 -5.21
N ALA A 264 6.23 7.30 -5.38
CA ALA A 264 5.22 6.52 -6.10
C ALA A 264 5.70 6.17 -7.51
N ASN A 265 5.45 4.93 -7.92
CA ASN A 265 5.88 4.41 -9.20
C ASN A 265 4.72 3.80 -9.97
N VAL A 266 4.17 4.53 -10.93
CA VAL A 266 3.07 4.04 -11.80
C VAL A 266 3.49 2.78 -12.56
N GLY A 267 4.77 2.61 -12.85
CA GLY A 267 5.31 1.40 -13.46
C GLY A 267 4.99 0.11 -12.70
N ASN A 268 4.72 0.21 -11.38
CA ASN A 268 4.27 -0.93 -10.58
C ASN A 268 2.96 -1.56 -11.13
N MET A 269 2.09 -0.77 -11.79
CA MET A 269 0.87 -1.30 -12.40
C MET A 269 1.18 -2.20 -13.59
N THR A 270 2.11 -1.79 -14.44
CA THR A 270 2.59 -2.58 -15.58
C THR A 270 3.37 -3.80 -15.11
N ASP A 271 4.21 -3.64 -14.09
CA ASP A 271 4.95 -4.75 -13.49
C ASP A 271 4.00 -5.78 -12.87
N LEU A 272 2.95 -5.34 -12.16
CA LEU A 272 1.92 -6.23 -11.62
C LEU A 272 1.26 -7.06 -12.73
N MET A 273 0.85 -6.43 -13.83
CA MET A 273 0.22 -7.14 -14.94
C MET A 273 1.15 -8.19 -15.54
N ARG A 274 2.43 -7.85 -15.73
CA ARG A 274 3.43 -8.77 -16.27
C ARG A 274 3.75 -9.92 -15.33
N GLU A 275 4.02 -9.62 -14.05
CA GLU A 275 4.50 -10.60 -13.07
C GLU A 275 3.39 -11.55 -12.59
N PHE A 276 2.15 -11.09 -12.55
CA PHE A 276 0.98 -11.89 -12.16
C PHE A 276 0.11 -12.32 -13.33
N HIS A 277 0.64 -12.25 -14.56
CA HIS A 277 0.01 -12.73 -15.79
C HIS A 277 -1.42 -12.19 -16.04
N ILE A 278 -1.63 -10.91 -15.70
CA ILE A 278 -2.91 -10.22 -15.93
C ILE A 278 -2.97 -9.79 -17.39
N ALA A 279 -3.81 -10.45 -18.18
CA ALA A 279 -3.89 -10.23 -19.62
C ALA A 279 -4.40 -8.82 -19.99
N ALA A 280 -5.38 -8.32 -19.25
CA ALA A 280 -5.95 -6.98 -19.43
C ALA A 280 -6.54 -6.46 -18.12
N PRO A 281 -6.50 -5.13 -17.88
CA PRO A 281 -7.15 -4.55 -16.72
C PRO A 281 -8.67 -4.50 -16.89
N ILE A 282 -9.40 -4.63 -15.78
CA ILE A 282 -10.84 -4.35 -15.72
C ILE A 282 -11.01 -2.83 -15.63
N LYS A 283 -11.79 -2.22 -16.52
CA LYS A 283 -11.97 -0.76 -16.55
C LYS A 283 -13.32 -0.36 -15.96
N LEU A 284 -13.30 0.55 -14.98
CA LEU A 284 -14.49 1.20 -14.43
C LEU A 284 -14.54 2.62 -14.98
N GLU A 285 -15.30 2.81 -16.05
CA GLU A 285 -15.36 4.07 -16.80
C GLU A 285 -16.57 4.93 -16.46
N ARG A 286 -17.61 4.33 -15.84
CA ARG A 286 -18.82 5.08 -15.44
C ARG A 286 -18.55 5.90 -14.18
N ASN A 287 -18.69 7.21 -14.32
CA ASN A 287 -18.52 8.18 -13.24
C ASN A 287 -19.87 8.55 -12.61
N TYR A 288 -19.92 8.54 -11.26
CA TYR A 288 -21.11 8.89 -10.47
C TYR A 288 -20.95 10.19 -9.69
N ARG A 289 -19.84 10.91 -9.89
CA ARG A 289 -19.49 12.11 -9.13
C ARG A 289 -19.74 13.40 -9.90
N SER A 290 -19.47 13.40 -11.22
CA SER A 290 -19.39 14.61 -12.04
C SER A 290 -20.30 14.52 -13.25
N VAL A 291 -20.81 15.67 -13.69
CA VAL A 291 -21.62 15.80 -14.92
C VAL A 291 -20.76 15.73 -16.18
N GLY A 292 -21.39 15.47 -17.32
CA GLY A 292 -20.73 15.22 -18.60
C GLY A 292 -19.74 16.28 -19.04
N ASN A 293 -20.04 17.57 -18.89
CA ASN A 293 -19.16 18.67 -19.30
C ASN A 293 -17.83 18.68 -18.51
N ILE A 294 -17.87 18.34 -17.20
CA ILE A 294 -16.66 18.23 -16.37
C ILE A 294 -15.82 17.04 -16.83
N LEU A 295 -16.46 15.92 -17.16
CA LEU A 295 -15.75 14.73 -17.65
C LEU A 295 -15.15 14.95 -19.03
N ALA A 296 -15.86 15.64 -19.92
CA ALA A 296 -15.33 15.99 -21.24
C ALA A 296 -14.07 16.85 -21.13
N ALA A 297 -14.11 17.87 -20.27
CA ALA A 297 -12.92 18.71 -20.01
C ALA A 297 -11.78 17.91 -19.39
N ALA A 298 -12.06 17.06 -18.40
CA ALA A 298 -11.04 16.21 -17.76
C ALA A 298 -10.42 15.22 -18.75
N ASN A 299 -11.23 14.55 -19.58
CA ASN A 299 -10.76 13.64 -20.61
C ASN A 299 -9.88 14.36 -21.65
N ALA A 300 -10.26 15.58 -22.08
CA ALA A 300 -9.47 16.37 -23.02
C ALA A 300 -8.09 16.76 -22.46
N VAL A 301 -8.01 17.11 -21.19
CA VAL A 301 -6.73 17.42 -20.52
C VAL A 301 -5.85 16.18 -20.42
N ILE A 302 -6.41 15.06 -19.94
CA ILE A 302 -5.64 13.86 -19.65
C ILE A 302 -5.17 13.12 -20.93
N GLN A 303 -5.82 13.33 -22.07
CA GLN A 303 -5.41 12.77 -23.37
C GLN A 303 -4.01 13.22 -23.80
N ASN A 304 -3.51 14.34 -23.28
CA ASN A 304 -2.14 14.81 -23.55
C ASN A 304 -1.05 13.93 -22.88
N ASN A 305 -1.39 13.05 -21.95
CA ASN A 305 -0.46 12.12 -21.34
C ASN A 305 -0.30 10.88 -22.24
N SER A 306 0.91 10.62 -22.73
CA SER A 306 1.21 9.51 -23.64
C SER A 306 1.39 8.14 -22.92
N GLU A 307 1.70 8.14 -21.63
CA GLU A 307 2.03 6.92 -20.86
C GLU A 307 0.85 6.40 -20.04
N ARG A 308 -0.34 6.31 -20.67
CA ARG A 308 -1.56 5.86 -20.00
C ARG A 308 -1.89 4.41 -20.31
N LEU A 309 -2.45 3.68 -19.33
CA LEU A 309 -3.10 2.38 -19.56
C LEU A 309 -4.44 2.53 -20.29
N GLY A 310 -4.94 3.75 -20.38
CA GLY A 310 -6.06 4.17 -21.24
C GLY A 310 -7.44 3.76 -20.70
N LYS A 311 -8.20 4.76 -20.25
CA LYS A 311 -9.64 4.69 -19.95
C LYS A 311 -10.29 6.01 -20.32
N ASN A 312 -11.61 5.99 -20.56
CA ASN A 312 -12.42 7.18 -20.84
C ASN A 312 -13.57 7.24 -19.84
N LEU A 313 -13.61 8.31 -19.05
CA LEU A 313 -14.69 8.52 -18.10
C LEU A 313 -15.95 9.00 -18.81
N ARG A 314 -17.08 8.37 -18.50
CA ARG A 314 -18.41 8.71 -19.01
C ARG A 314 -19.43 8.77 -17.89
N THR A 315 -20.48 9.56 -18.07
CA THR A 315 -21.67 9.58 -17.20
C THR A 315 -22.91 9.29 -18.03
N GLU A 316 -23.93 8.80 -17.39
CA GLU A 316 -25.26 8.59 -18.00
C GLU A 316 -26.21 9.78 -17.71
N ALA A 317 -25.70 10.87 -17.11
CA ALA A 317 -26.49 12.08 -16.82
C ALA A 317 -26.26 13.15 -17.87
#